data_9da7c4e1908edf7443772770525a5e53
#
_entry.id   9da7c4e1908edf7443772770525a5e53
#
_cell.length_a   1.000
_cell.length_b   1.000
_cell.length_c   1.000
_cell.angle_alpha   90.00
_cell.angle_beta   90.00
_cell.angle_gamma   90.00
#
_symmetry.space_group_name_H-M   'P 1'
#
loop_
_entity.id
_entity.type
_entity.pdbx_description
1 polymer ?
#
loop_
_entity_poly.entity_id
_entity_poly.type
_entity_poly.pdbx_seq_one_letter_code
_entity_poly.pdbx_strand_id
1 'polypeptide(L)'
;MRANISGPLASRLSSGLFLGVINVHPSVEANKKIIRGNVFASIFLTIIACLFLGTLAFLMNYFVFQVYTPKLIFVLLIAGLIANAIELPITLFMTFLLFRKGHDPNNIMGPFLTSLGDITSIVALLIALVIL
;
A
#
# COMPACT_ATOMS: atom_id res chain seq x y z
N MET A 1 4.02 -0.23 8.62
CA MET A 1 2.66 0.21 8.26
C MET A 1 2.27 -0.18 6.83
N ARG A 2 3.10 0.13 5.83
CA ARG A 2 2.79 -0.17 4.41
C ARG A 2 2.54 -1.65 4.14
N ALA A 3 3.37 -2.54 4.66
CA ALA A 3 3.19 -3.97 4.54
C ALA A 3 1.84 -4.48 5.08
N ASN A 4 1.26 -3.77 6.05
CA ASN A 4 -0.06 -4.09 6.61
C ASN A 4 -1.21 -3.70 5.67
N ILE A 5 -0.97 -2.88 4.65
CA ILE A 5 -1.94 -2.52 3.61
C ILE A 5 -1.72 -3.39 2.36
N SER A 6 -0.48 -3.48 1.89
CA SER A 6 -0.11 -4.23 0.68
C SER A 6 -0.12 -5.74 0.90
N GLY A 7 0.22 -6.21 2.11
CA GLY A 7 0.19 -7.63 2.48
C GLY A 7 -1.20 -8.25 2.35
N PRO A 8 -2.23 -7.71 2.99
CA PRO A 8 -3.60 -8.19 2.82
C PRO A 8 -4.09 -8.14 1.36
N LEU A 9 -3.68 -7.14 0.58
CA LEU A 9 -3.99 -7.07 -0.85
C LEU A 9 -3.37 -8.27 -1.59
N ALA A 10 -2.08 -8.53 -1.39
CA ALA A 10 -1.39 -9.66 -2.00
C ALA A 10 -2.02 -11.00 -1.57
N SER A 11 -2.36 -11.13 -0.30
CA SER A 11 -3.01 -12.34 0.25
C SER A 11 -4.39 -12.58 -0.36
N ARG A 12 -5.21 -11.54 -0.51
CA ARG A 12 -6.53 -11.65 -1.15
C ARG A 12 -6.42 -12.04 -2.62
N LEU A 13 -5.48 -11.45 -3.35
CA LEU A 13 -5.22 -11.78 -4.75
C LEU A 13 -4.72 -13.21 -4.89
N SER A 14 -3.80 -13.63 -4.03
CA SER A 14 -3.27 -14.99 -4.01
C SER A 14 -4.39 -16.01 -3.73
N SER A 15 -5.19 -15.78 -2.71
CA SER A 15 -6.33 -16.66 -2.39
C SER A 15 -7.34 -16.71 -3.53
N GLY A 16 -7.64 -15.59 -4.18
CA GLY A 16 -8.51 -15.54 -5.35
C GLY A 16 -7.96 -16.32 -6.54
N LEU A 17 -6.65 -16.31 -6.76
CA LEU A 17 -5.97 -17.09 -7.79
C LEU A 17 -6.03 -18.59 -7.51
N PHE A 18 -5.76 -19.00 -6.26
CA PHE A 18 -5.83 -20.41 -5.87
C PHE A 18 -7.25 -20.98 -5.90
N LEU A 19 -8.26 -20.18 -5.53
CA LEU A 19 -9.67 -20.58 -5.59
C LEU A 19 -10.27 -20.53 -7.01
N GLY A 20 -9.53 -20.01 -7.98
CA GLY A 20 -10.00 -19.85 -9.36
C GLY A 20 -11.00 -18.71 -9.57
N VAL A 21 -11.26 -17.89 -8.56
CA VAL A 21 -12.11 -16.68 -8.66
C VAL A 21 -11.44 -15.61 -9.50
N ILE A 22 -10.11 -15.53 -9.44
CA ILE A 22 -9.27 -14.64 -10.26
C ILE A 22 -8.53 -15.50 -11.27
N ASN A 23 -8.66 -15.18 -12.56
CA ASN A 23 -7.91 -15.84 -13.62
C ASN A 23 -6.45 -15.39 -13.65
N VAL A 24 -5.55 -16.29 -14.08
CA VAL A 24 -4.10 -16.02 -14.19
C VAL A 24 -3.78 -14.88 -15.15
N HIS A 25 -4.66 -14.62 -16.12
CA HIS A 25 -4.50 -13.51 -17.07
C HIS A 25 -5.20 -12.26 -16.54
N PRO A 26 -4.46 -11.17 -16.21
CA PRO A 26 -5.04 -9.96 -15.64
C PRO A 26 -5.93 -9.17 -16.62
N SER A 27 -5.95 -9.53 -17.89
CA SER A 27 -6.75 -8.89 -18.93
C SER A 27 -8.24 -9.29 -18.96
N VAL A 28 -8.64 -10.29 -18.15
CA VAL A 28 -10.04 -10.75 -18.09
C VAL A 28 -10.91 -9.73 -17.34
N GLU A 29 -12.08 -9.37 -17.90
CA GLU A 29 -12.95 -8.35 -17.29
C GLU A 29 -13.44 -8.69 -15.88
N ALA A 30 -13.68 -9.96 -15.59
CA ALA A 30 -14.03 -10.42 -14.24
C ALA A 30 -12.93 -10.09 -13.22
N ASN A 31 -11.66 -10.22 -13.60
CA ASN A 31 -10.52 -9.84 -12.77
C ASN A 31 -10.47 -8.33 -12.53
N LYS A 32 -10.78 -7.52 -13.53
CA LYS A 32 -10.77 -6.05 -13.41
C LYS A 32 -11.67 -5.56 -12.30
N LYS A 33 -12.88 -6.15 -12.17
CA LYS A 33 -13.82 -5.77 -11.11
C LYS A 33 -13.26 -6.09 -9.71
N ILE A 34 -12.69 -7.28 -9.51
CA ILE A 34 -12.12 -7.72 -8.23
C ILE A 34 -10.88 -6.90 -7.88
N ILE A 35 -9.97 -6.72 -8.84
CA ILE A 35 -8.76 -5.92 -8.67
C ILE A 35 -9.11 -4.47 -8.33
N ARG A 36 -10.06 -3.88 -9.04
CA ARG A 36 -10.54 -2.52 -8.80
C ARG A 36 -11.12 -2.35 -7.40
N GLY A 37 -11.93 -3.31 -6.91
CA GLY A 37 -12.43 -3.30 -5.54
C GLY A 37 -11.32 -3.35 -4.50
N ASN A 38 -10.32 -4.21 -4.69
CA ASN A 38 -9.17 -4.31 -3.79
C ASN A 38 -8.27 -3.07 -3.83
N VAL A 39 -8.09 -2.46 -5.00
CA VAL A 39 -7.35 -1.20 -5.16
C VAL A 39 -8.05 -0.06 -4.43
N PHE A 40 -9.36 0.08 -4.58
CA PHE A 40 -10.14 1.08 -3.83
C PHE A 40 -10.04 0.87 -2.32
N ALA A 41 -10.17 -0.37 -1.85
CA ALA A 41 -10.01 -0.71 -0.43
C ALA A 41 -8.61 -0.34 0.09
N SER A 42 -7.56 -0.59 -0.68
CA SER A 42 -6.19 -0.23 -0.32
C SER A 42 -5.98 1.28 -0.23
N ILE A 43 -6.51 2.05 -1.19
CA ILE A 43 -6.46 3.51 -1.17
C ILE A 43 -7.20 4.06 0.04
N PHE A 44 -8.40 3.57 0.30
CA PHE A 44 -9.22 3.99 1.43
C PHE A 44 -8.54 3.71 2.78
N LEU A 45 -7.98 2.51 2.94
CA LEU A 45 -7.19 2.16 4.13
C LEU A 45 -5.96 3.05 4.30
N THR A 46 -5.28 3.39 3.20
CA THR A 46 -4.13 4.29 3.22
C THR A 46 -4.53 5.68 3.72
N ILE A 47 -5.64 6.22 3.24
CA ILE A 47 -6.14 7.54 3.66
C ILE A 47 -6.45 7.53 5.16
N ILE A 48 -7.20 6.55 5.65
CA ILE A 48 -7.56 6.44 7.08
C ILE A 48 -6.30 6.31 7.94
N ALA A 49 -5.40 5.42 7.56
CA ALA A 49 -4.17 5.18 8.31
C ALA A 49 -3.25 6.41 8.34
N CYS A 50 -3.13 7.12 7.22
CA CYS A 50 -2.32 8.35 7.15
C CYS A 50 -2.94 9.50 7.94
N LEU A 51 -4.26 9.64 7.92
CA LEU A 51 -4.96 10.63 8.77
C LEU A 51 -4.77 10.32 10.26
N PHE A 52 -4.92 9.07 10.65
CA PHE A 52 -4.74 8.65 12.03
C PHE A 52 -3.30 8.90 12.52
N LEU A 53 -2.31 8.44 11.75
CA LEU A 53 -0.90 8.64 12.10
C LEU A 53 -0.47 10.11 12.01
N GLY A 54 -1.00 10.84 11.05
CA GLY A 54 -0.74 12.28 10.89
C GLY A 54 -1.27 13.07 12.08
N THR A 55 -2.47 12.76 12.56
CA THR A 55 -3.04 13.36 13.77
C THR A 55 -2.25 12.98 15.00
N LEU A 56 -1.85 11.72 15.13
CA LEU A 56 -1.03 11.25 16.24
C LEU A 56 0.33 11.97 16.26
N ALA A 57 1.00 12.08 15.12
CA ALA A 57 2.27 12.78 14.98
C ALA A 57 2.13 14.28 15.31
N PHE A 58 1.05 14.92 14.86
CA PHE A 58 0.73 16.30 15.20
C PHE A 58 0.54 16.49 16.70
N LEU A 59 -0.25 15.63 17.35
CA LEU A 59 -0.50 15.69 18.79
C LEU A 59 0.80 15.50 19.59
N MET A 60 1.61 14.51 19.22
CA MET A 60 2.91 14.28 19.86
C MET A 60 3.82 15.51 19.71
N ASN A 61 3.87 16.09 18.53
CA ASN A 61 4.70 17.28 18.29
C ASN A 61 4.21 18.49 19.09
N TYR A 62 2.91 18.67 19.21
CA TYR A 62 2.30 19.73 19.98
C TYR A 62 2.52 19.57 21.50
N PHE A 63 2.27 18.36 22.04
CA PHE A 63 2.36 18.14 23.48
C PHE A 63 3.78 17.97 24.02
N VAL A 64 4.65 17.32 23.22
CA VAL A 64 6.04 17.01 23.66
C VAL A 64 7.00 18.15 23.32
N PHE A 65 6.94 18.65 22.08
CA PHE A 65 7.88 19.64 21.59
C PHE A 65 7.33 21.08 21.59
N GLN A 66 6.06 21.26 21.93
CA GLN A 66 5.41 22.58 21.94
C GLN A 66 5.46 23.29 20.57
N VAL A 67 5.51 22.52 19.48
CA VAL A 67 5.60 23.05 18.12
C VAL A 67 4.30 22.81 17.38
N TYR A 68 3.70 23.86 16.85
CA TYR A 68 2.45 23.79 16.09
C TYR A 68 2.74 23.55 14.61
N THR A 69 2.62 22.30 14.15
CA THR A 69 2.92 21.89 12.76
C THR A 69 1.79 21.10 12.13
N PRO A 70 0.67 21.73 11.76
CA PRO A 70 -0.46 21.04 11.13
C PRO A 70 -0.10 20.46 9.75
N LYS A 71 0.96 20.96 9.11
CA LYS A 71 1.47 20.43 7.83
C LYS A 71 1.85 18.95 7.88
N LEU A 72 2.18 18.39 9.05
CA LEU A 72 2.53 16.98 9.21
C LEU A 72 1.44 16.04 8.73
N ILE A 73 0.17 16.38 8.95
CA ILE A 73 -0.97 15.57 8.52
C ILE A 73 -0.99 15.49 7.00
N PHE A 74 -0.82 16.61 6.32
CA PHE A 74 -0.82 16.67 4.85
C PHE A 74 0.40 16.00 4.24
N VAL A 75 1.58 16.16 4.84
CA VAL A 75 2.82 15.49 4.39
C VAL A 75 2.64 13.98 4.43
N LEU A 76 2.14 13.43 5.54
CA LEU A 76 1.90 11.99 5.69
C LEU A 76 0.82 11.47 4.74
N LEU A 77 -0.24 12.26 4.50
CA LEU A 77 -1.29 11.88 3.56
C LEU A 77 -0.74 11.79 2.12
N ILE A 78 -0.03 12.81 1.67
CA ILE A 78 0.55 12.85 0.32
C ILE A 78 1.60 11.76 0.17
N ALA A 79 2.49 11.60 1.13
CA ALA A 79 3.49 10.54 1.12
C ALA A 79 2.84 9.14 1.05
N GLY A 80 1.77 8.92 1.83
CA GLY A 80 1.03 7.67 1.82
C GLY A 80 0.38 7.38 0.47
N LEU A 81 -0.21 8.37 -0.17
CA LEU A 81 -0.83 8.23 -1.49
C LEU A 81 0.22 7.96 -2.60
N ILE A 82 1.35 8.67 -2.57
CA ILE A 82 2.45 8.45 -3.52
C ILE A 82 3.01 7.03 -3.37
N ALA A 83 3.29 6.61 -2.14
CA ALA A 83 3.82 5.27 -1.87
C ALA A 83 2.81 4.19 -2.31
N ASN A 84 1.51 4.39 -2.05
CA ASN A 84 0.48 3.46 -2.50
C ASN A 84 0.39 3.38 -4.03
N ALA A 85 0.50 4.50 -4.71
CA ALA A 85 0.52 4.55 -6.19
C ALA A 85 1.70 3.78 -6.79
N ILE A 86 2.83 3.73 -6.10
CA ILE A 86 4.01 2.95 -6.52
C ILE A 86 3.84 1.47 -6.17
N GLU A 87 3.40 1.16 -4.95
CA GLU A 87 3.32 -0.22 -4.47
C GLU A 87 2.20 -1.04 -5.10
N LEU A 88 1.04 -0.44 -5.40
CA LEU A 88 -0.10 -1.16 -5.95
C LEU A 88 0.22 -1.89 -7.25
N PRO A 89 0.74 -1.22 -8.30
CA PRO A 89 1.06 -1.90 -9.55
C PRO A 89 2.15 -2.98 -9.36
N ILE A 90 3.13 -2.72 -8.51
CA ILE A 90 4.20 -3.69 -8.23
C ILE A 90 3.63 -4.92 -7.51
N THR A 91 2.76 -4.71 -6.52
CA THR A 91 2.11 -5.81 -5.79
C THR A 91 1.25 -6.66 -6.74
N LEU A 92 0.44 -6.05 -7.59
CA LEU A 92 -0.37 -6.74 -8.58
C LEU A 92 0.48 -7.55 -9.54
N PHE A 93 1.48 -6.90 -10.14
CA PHE A 93 2.37 -7.54 -11.11
C PHE A 93 3.13 -8.73 -10.50
N MET A 94 3.74 -8.53 -9.35
CA MET A 94 4.53 -9.59 -8.69
C MET A 94 3.67 -10.75 -8.21
N THR A 95 2.47 -10.49 -7.70
CA THR A 95 1.55 -11.55 -7.28
C THR A 95 1.17 -12.45 -8.46
N PHE A 96 0.78 -11.87 -9.58
CA PHE A 96 0.46 -12.63 -10.79
C PHE A 96 1.67 -13.35 -11.37
N LEU A 97 2.83 -12.70 -11.39
CA LEU A 97 4.07 -13.29 -11.89
C LEU A 97 4.49 -14.52 -11.08
N LEU A 98 4.46 -14.43 -9.75
CA LEU A 98 4.80 -15.53 -8.85
C LEU A 98 3.84 -16.70 -9.01
N PHE A 99 2.56 -16.43 -9.10
CA PHE A 99 1.56 -17.46 -9.31
C PHE A 99 1.74 -18.19 -10.65
N ARG A 100 2.04 -17.45 -11.73
CA ARG A 100 2.33 -18.03 -13.05
C ARG A 100 3.58 -18.93 -13.04
N LYS A 101 4.58 -18.59 -12.23
CA LYS A 101 5.80 -19.38 -12.08
C LYS A 101 5.64 -20.60 -11.16
N GLY A 102 4.44 -20.83 -10.62
CA GLY A 102 4.16 -21.94 -9.72
C GLY A 102 4.62 -21.72 -8.28
N HIS A 103 4.97 -20.48 -7.91
CA HIS A 103 5.32 -20.13 -6.55
C HIS A 103 4.09 -19.62 -5.80
N ASP A 104 4.03 -19.87 -4.48
CA ASP A 104 3.01 -19.31 -3.62
C ASP A 104 3.32 -17.84 -3.31
N PRO A 105 2.51 -16.87 -3.81
CA PRO A 105 2.73 -15.47 -3.52
C PRO A 105 2.67 -15.14 -2.03
N ASN A 106 1.86 -15.85 -1.22
CA ASN A 106 1.74 -15.61 0.20
C ASN A 106 3.07 -15.73 0.95
N ASN A 107 3.92 -16.68 0.56
CA ASN A 107 5.19 -16.92 1.21
C ASN A 107 6.28 -15.91 0.83
N ILE A 108 6.23 -15.40 -0.40
CA ILE A 108 7.28 -14.54 -0.97
C ILE A 108 6.94 -13.06 -0.83
N MET A 109 5.66 -12.71 -0.98
CA MET A 109 5.23 -11.31 -0.99
C MET A 109 5.38 -10.61 0.36
N GLY A 110 5.27 -11.32 1.49
CA GLY A 110 5.45 -10.74 2.82
C GLY A 110 6.79 -10.02 3.00
N PRO A 111 7.92 -10.74 2.94
CA PRO A 111 9.25 -10.13 3.05
C PRO A 111 9.53 -9.12 1.93
N PHE A 112 9.10 -9.41 0.70
CA PHE A 112 9.27 -8.53 -0.44
C PHE A 112 8.56 -7.18 -0.23
N LEU A 113 7.28 -7.18 0.17
CA LEU A 113 6.51 -5.97 0.40
C LEU A 113 7.01 -5.17 1.61
N THR A 114 7.55 -5.84 2.63
CA THR A 114 8.15 -5.15 3.76
C THR A 114 9.35 -4.34 3.31
N SER A 115 10.29 -4.95 2.59
CA SER A 115 11.48 -4.26 2.08
C SER A 115 11.14 -3.17 1.05
N LEU A 116 10.23 -3.48 0.14
CA LEU A 116 9.77 -2.49 -0.85
C LEU A 116 9.04 -1.33 -0.17
N GLY A 117 8.18 -1.62 0.81
CA GLY A 117 7.43 -0.62 1.55
C GLY A 117 8.32 0.34 2.32
N ASP A 118 9.42 -0.12 2.89
CA ASP A 118 10.37 0.72 3.58
C ASP A 118 11.05 1.71 2.61
N ILE A 119 11.50 1.22 1.45
CA ILE A 119 12.13 2.06 0.42
C ILE A 119 11.12 3.07 -0.16
N THR A 120 9.94 2.61 -0.57
CA THR A 120 8.93 3.48 -1.17
C THR A 120 8.40 4.53 -0.19
N SER A 121 8.30 4.18 1.10
CA SER A 121 7.85 5.12 2.14
C SER A 121 8.85 6.26 2.34
N ILE A 122 10.15 5.96 2.36
CA ILE A 122 11.20 6.98 2.49
C ILE A 122 11.21 7.90 1.26
N VAL A 123 11.18 7.32 0.07
CA VAL A 123 11.16 8.10 -1.19
C VAL A 123 9.91 8.97 -1.27
N ALA A 124 8.74 8.41 -0.96
CA ALA A 124 7.48 9.14 -0.98
C ALA A 124 7.45 10.28 0.05
N LEU A 125 8.02 10.06 1.23
CA LEU A 125 8.13 11.10 2.26
C LEU A 125 9.03 12.25 1.81
N LEU A 126 10.17 11.94 1.20
CA LEU A 126 11.07 12.95 0.64
C LEU A 126 10.39 13.78 -0.45
N ILE A 127 9.66 13.11 -1.36
CA ILE A 127 8.89 13.80 -2.41
C ILE A 127 7.81 14.69 -1.80
N ALA A 128 7.07 14.20 -0.81
CA ALA A 128 6.01 14.97 -0.15
C ALA A 128 6.56 16.21 0.56
N LEU A 129 7.75 16.12 1.19
CA LEU A 129 8.42 17.24 1.82
C LEU A 129 8.89 18.30 0.83
N VAL A 130 9.27 17.88 -0.37
CA VAL A 130 9.68 18.84 -1.44
C VAL A 130 8.46 19.55 -2.03
N ILE A 131 7.32 18.87 -2.13
CA ILE A 131 6.08 19.45 -2.69
C ILE A 131 5.44 20.44 -1.70
N LEU A 132 5.52 20.17 -0.43
CA LEU A 132 4.94 20.99 0.65
C LEU A 132 5.99 21.87 1.33
#